data_99e65082b55f7133b0f431ae6fe5b87c
#
_entry.id   99e65082b55f7133b0f431ae6fe5b87c
#
_cell.length_a   1.000
_cell.length_b   1.000
_cell.length_c   1.000
_cell.angle_alpha   90.00
_cell.angle_beta   90.00
_cell.angle_gamma   90.00
#
_symmetry.space_group_name_H-M   'P 1'
#
loop_
_entity.id
_entity.type
_entity.pdbx_description
1 polymer ?
#
loop_
_entity_poly.entity_id
_entity_poly.type
_entity_poly.pdbx_seq_one_letter_code
_entity_poly.pdbx_strand_id
1 'polypeptide(L)'
;MTYSTKLNKFPVFNINDDLNGLCTSAVSPNTTKATRYALNVWRYWCMTNGLKDHTDITKIPAVKLNELLENFYVTVKKSDGSDFLATSLHAIRRGLDRILKNAGVGFSITSSSFSSSTKKLKEKLWVLSKAGMSGARSRNIVYFSLSDEEEMWQAGCLGDDSPITLLSTVVKYNSQYLNMRTLQEHADLMYGDIELLKDSQNQPYFARTDSVKRESRSGSSRVCHGKIYHEHSRGHKQCPYCLLYKYMYIHRPPTQMEAKSPFYLTARKEATDMGSVWYEEQRMGLRSLRGIVPNLARKVKLENCENFTFVSFTQVSRRLGSYSCCQ
;
A
#
# COMPACT_ATOMS: atom_id res chain seq x y z
N MET A 1 -11.50 28.55 -13.38
CA MET A 1 -10.66 29.14 -12.32
C MET A 1 -9.69 28.08 -11.85
N THR A 2 -8.44 28.21 -12.27
CA THR A 2 -7.36 27.25 -11.96
C THR A 2 -6.78 27.59 -10.59
N TYR A 3 -7.02 26.75 -9.59
CA TYR A 3 -6.36 26.85 -8.29
C TYR A 3 -4.92 26.39 -8.40
N SER A 4 -4.02 27.36 -8.55
CA SER A 4 -2.58 27.14 -8.36
C SER A 4 -2.28 26.97 -6.88
N THR A 5 -2.05 25.75 -6.43
CA THR A 5 -1.51 25.48 -5.10
C THR A 5 -0.07 25.96 -5.02
N LYS A 6 0.14 27.18 -4.54
CA LYS A 6 1.47 27.66 -4.12
C LYS A 6 1.94 26.77 -2.97
N LEU A 7 2.84 25.84 -3.26
CA LEU A 7 3.64 25.17 -2.22
C LEU A 7 4.44 26.25 -1.49
N ASN A 8 4.16 26.46 -0.20
CA ASN A 8 4.95 27.32 0.69
C ASN A 8 6.37 26.76 0.74
N LYS A 9 7.27 27.39 -0.01
CA LYS A 9 8.68 27.00 -0.09
C LYS A 9 9.43 27.66 1.06
N PHE A 10 10.02 26.88 1.94
CA PHE A 10 11.10 27.38 2.79
C PHE A 10 12.21 27.97 1.92
N PRO A 11 12.94 29.02 2.40
CA PRO A 11 14.08 29.52 1.68
C PRO A 11 15.01 28.36 1.30
N VAL A 12 15.31 28.23 0.02
CA VAL A 12 16.23 27.19 -0.49
C VAL A 12 17.63 27.69 -0.16
N PHE A 13 18.26 27.11 0.86
CA PHE A 13 19.67 27.26 1.05
C PHE A 13 20.38 26.53 -0.10
N ASN A 14 21.30 27.21 -0.81
CA ASN A 14 22.10 26.63 -1.89
C ASN A 14 22.94 25.47 -1.33
N ILE A 15 22.53 24.22 -1.60
CA ILE A 15 23.10 23.03 -1.01
C ILE A 15 23.38 22.03 -2.14
N ASN A 16 24.05 22.46 -3.20
CA ASN A 16 24.33 21.52 -4.28
C ASN A 16 25.52 20.58 -3.99
N ASP A 17 26.40 20.93 -3.05
CA ASP A 17 27.64 20.15 -2.85
C ASP A 17 27.59 19.12 -1.70
N ASP A 18 26.87 19.41 -0.60
CA ASP A 18 26.90 18.53 0.59
C ASP A 18 25.97 17.31 0.54
N LEU A 19 24.93 17.34 -0.29
CA LEU A 19 23.91 16.27 -0.30
C LEU A 19 24.15 15.18 -1.34
N ASN A 20 24.99 15.42 -2.35
CA ASN A 20 25.32 14.40 -3.35
C ASN A 20 26.12 13.24 -2.76
N GLY A 21 26.91 13.51 -1.68
CA GLY A 21 27.61 12.47 -0.92
C GLY A 21 26.75 11.71 0.08
N LEU A 22 25.62 12.29 0.51
CA LEU A 22 24.74 11.72 1.54
C LEU A 22 23.55 10.90 0.99
N CYS A 23 23.30 10.95 -0.32
CA CYS A 23 22.25 10.20 -0.98
C CYS A 23 22.87 9.10 -1.84
N THR A 24 23.02 7.90 -1.29
CA THR A 24 23.40 6.72 -2.05
C THR A 24 22.35 6.41 -3.14
N SER A 25 22.82 5.95 -4.30
CA SER A 25 22.06 5.73 -5.54
C SER A 25 20.85 4.76 -5.44
N ALA A 26 20.66 4.09 -4.31
CA ALA A 26 19.61 3.11 -4.07
C ALA A 26 18.28 3.70 -3.51
N VAL A 27 18.19 5.02 -3.30
CA VAL A 27 17.04 5.65 -2.64
C VAL A 27 16.10 6.30 -3.67
N SER A 28 14.78 6.07 -3.52
CA SER A 28 13.80 6.65 -4.45
C SER A 28 13.86 8.19 -4.48
N PRO A 29 13.61 8.85 -5.64
CA PRO A 29 13.63 10.31 -5.77
C PRO A 29 12.70 11.03 -4.76
N ASN A 30 11.58 10.39 -4.40
CA ASN A 30 10.66 10.94 -3.40
C ASN A 30 11.25 10.92 -1.98
N THR A 31 12.01 9.88 -1.66
CA THR A 31 12.70 9.78 -0.36
C THR A 31 13.80 10.83 -0.26
N THR A 32 14.56 11.04 -1.33
CA THR A 32 15.59 12.09 -1.40
C THR A 32 14.99 13.48 -1.21
N LYS A 33 13.88 13.79 -1.91
CA LYS A 33 13.15 15.05 -1.73
C LYS A 33 12.67 15.24 -0.29
N ALA A 34 12.11 14.19 0.33
CA ALA A 34 11.64 14.24 1.72
C ALA A 34 12.80 14.43 2.72
N THR A 35 13.95 13.81 2.47
CA THR A 35 15.14 13.96 3.32
C THR A 35 15.71 15.39 3.22
N ARG A 36 15.83 15.93 2.00
CA ARG A 36 16.25 17.32 1.78
C ARG A 36 15.29 18.31 2.45
N TYR A 37 13.98 18.09 2.33
CA TYR A 37 12.98 18.91 2.99
C TYR A 37 13.14 18.91 4.53
N ALA A 38 13.36 17.74 5.14
CA ALA A 38 13.58 17.64 6.59
C ALA A 38 14.82 18.42 7.06
N LEU A 39 15.91 18.38 6.28
CA LEU A 39 17.13 19.15 6.57
C LEU A 39 16.88 20.65 6.50
N ASN A 40 16.14 21.10 5.48
CA ASN A 40 15.80 22.50 5.32
C ASN A 40 14.93 23.01 6.48
N VAL A 41 13.98 22.21 6.95
CA VAL A 41 13.15 22.56 8.11
C VAL A 41 14.01 22.67 9.38
N TRP A 42 14.95 21.76 9.61
CA TRP A 42 15.89 21.81 10.73
C TRP A 42 16.76 23.08 10.69
N ARG A 43 17.41 23.34 9.56
CA ARG A 43 18.26 24.53 9.36
C ARG A 43 17.48 25.83 9.56
N TYR A 44 16.28 25.92 8.97
CA TYR A 44 15.41 27.09 9.14
C TYR A 44 15.07 27.30 10.62
N TRP A 45 14.70 26.24 11.35
CA TRP A 45 14.41 26.32 12.77
C TRP A 45 15.64 26.76 13.58
N CYS A 46 16.81 26.22 13.30
CA CYS A 46 18.05 26.65 13.95
C CYS A 46 18.33 28.15 13.72
N MET A 47 18.19 28.62 12.49
CA MET A 47 18.45 30.01 12.14
C MET A 47 17.46 30.97 12.83
N THR A 48 16.19 30.60 12.90
CA THR A 48 15.15 31.43 13.53
C THR A 48 15.23 31.46 15.06
N ASN A 49 15.88 30.45 15.66
CA ASN A 49 16.09 30.37 17.11
C ASN A 49 17.50 30.77 17.58
N GLY A 50 18.31 31.38 16.71
CA GLY A 50 19.66 31.83 17.05
C GLY A 50 20.70 30.73 17.21
N LEU A 51 20.40 29.52 16.74
CA LEU A 51 21.22 28.31 16.89
C LEU A 51 22.08 28.06 15.64
N LYS A 52 22.77 29.09 15.15
CA LYS A 52 23.52 29.02 13.87
C LYS A 52 24.57 27.90 13.83
N ASP A 53 25.21 27.64 14.97
CA ASP A 53 26.26 26.60 15.07
C ASP A 53 25.71 25.16 15.03
N HIS A 54 24.38 25.00 15.11
CA HIS A 54 23.69 23.70 15.14
C HIS A 54 22.96 23.39 13.83
N THR A 55 23.21 24.13 12.77
CA THR A 55 22.59 23.93 11.44
C THR A 55 23.02 22.61 10.79
N ASP A 56 24.25 22.15 11.07
CA ASP A 56 24.74 20.84 10.68
C ASP A 56 24.43 19.79 11.76
N ILE A 57 23.31 19.10 11.61
CA ILE A 57 22.80 18.11 12.58
C ILE A 57 23.80 16.96 12.81
N THR A 58 24.71 16.69 11.84
CA THR A 58 25.64 15.54 11.92
C THR A 58 26.79 15.78 12.88
N LYS A 59 27.08 17.04 13.21
CA LYS A 59 28.15 17.43 14.13
C LYS A 59 27.72 17.60 15.57
N ILE A 60 26.43 17.43 15.87
CA ILE A 60 25.89 17.66 17.20
C ILE A 60 26.02 16.37 18.02
N PRO A 61 26.62 16.41 19.25
CA PRO A 61 26.66 15.25 20.15
C PRO A 61 25.25 14.76 20.51
N ALA A 62 25.10 13.44 20.69
CA ALA A 62 23.79 12.80 20.91
C ALA A 62 22.98 13.43 22.06
N VAL A 63 23.62 13.71 23.19
CA VAL A 63 22.97 14.33 24.36
C VAL A 63 22.41 15.70 24.01
N LYS A 64 23.26 16.54 23.39
CA LYS A 64 22.84 17.89 22.96
C LYS A 64 21.78 17.87 21.90
N LEU A 65 21.88 16.94 20.93
CA LEU A 65 20.87 16.78 19.90
C LEU A 65 19.51 16.36 20.49
N ASN A 66 19.49 15.49 21.51
CA ASN A 66 18.24 15.11 22.17
C ASN A 66 17.54 16.31 22.84
N GLU A 67 18.28 17.17 23.54
CA GLU A 67 17.76 18.43 24.13
C GLU A 67 17.22 19.38 23.05
N LEU A 68 17.96 19.57 21.95
CA LEU A 68 17.54 20.41 20.83
C LEU A 68 16.28 19.87 20.15
N LEU A 69 16.17 18.55 19.99
CA LEU A 69 15.00 17.91 19.40
C LEU A 69 13.75 18.03 20.27
N GLU A 70 13.88 18.05 21.61
CA GLU A 70 12.75 18.33 22.51
C GLU A 70 12.12 19.69 22.19
N ASN A 71 12.97 20.72 22.12
CA ASN A 71 12.51 22.07 21.79
C ASN A 71 12.01 22.17 20.34
N PHE A 72 12.75 21.57 19.40
CA PHE A 72 12.37 21.54 17.98
C PHE A 72 10.96 20.99 17.77
N TYR A 73 10.64 19.80 18.32
CA TYR A 73 9.32 19.19 18.08
C TYR A 73 8.16 20.00 18.63
N VAL A 74 8.39 20.77 19.70
CA VAL A 74 7.35 21.61 20.30
C VAL A 74 7.16 22.93 19.53
N THR A 75 8.26 23.55 19.09
CA THR A 75 8.25 24.93 18.59
C THR A 75 8.31 25.07 17.08
N VAL A 76 8.69 24.01 16.34
CA VAL A 76 8.84 24.11 14.89
C VAL A 76 7.53 24.46 14.20
N LYS A 77 7.59 25.48 13.34
CA LYS A 77 6.48 25.99 12.53
C LYS A 77 6.87 25.98 11.05
N LYS A 78 5.87 26.06 10.18
CA LYS A 78 6.09 26.34 8.76
C LYS A 78 6.49 27.80 8.58
N SER A 79 6.92 28.15 7.36
CA SER A 79 7.29 29.54 7.00
C SER A 79 6.14 30.54 7.13
N ASP A 80 4.89 30.09 7.08
CA ASP A 80 3.69 30.90 7.30
C ASP A 80 3.27 31.00 8.77
N GLY A 81 4.07 30.47 9.70
CA GLY A 81 3.79 30.44 11.13
C GLY A 81 2.81 29.36 11.57
N SER A 82 2.21 28.61 10.66
CA SER A 82 1.27 27.54 10.99
C SER A 82 1.98 26.27 11.49
N ASP A 83 1.25 25.44 12.27
CA ASP A 83 1.76 24.14 12.72
C ASP A 83 1.90 23.16 11.55
N PHE A 84 2.84 22.24 11.69
CA PHE A 84 2.91 21.06 10.84
C PHE A 84 1.80 20.07 11.17
N LEU A 85 1.34 19.35 10.16
CA LEU A 85 0.50 18.16 10.39
C LEU A 85 1.31 17.08 11.12
N ALA A 86 0.65 16.27 11.95
CA ALA A 86 1.30 15.20 12.71
C ALA A 86 2.09 14.24 11.80
N THR A 87 1.52 13.85 10.65
CA THR A 87 2.22 13.02 9.64
C THR A 87 3.45 13.69 9.06
N SER A 88 3.43 15.03 8.91
CA SER A 88 4.57 15.81 8.43
C SER A 88 5.71 15.83 9.44
N LEU A 89 5.43 16.01 10.74
CA LEU A 89 6.43 15.93 11.80
C LEU A 89 7.10 14.56 11.87
N HIS A 90 6.31 13.47 11.72
CA HIS A 90 6.86 12.13 11.60
C HIS A 90 7.78 11.97 10.38
N ALA A 91 7.40 12.53 9.24
CA ALA A 91 8.21 12.47 8.03
C ALA A 91 9.52 13.25 8.18
N ILE A 92 9.47 14.42 8.84
CA ILE A 92 10.65 15.23 9.17
C ILE A 92 11.59 14.44 10.07
N ARG A 93 11.10 13.85 11.19
CA ARG A 93 11.93 13.00 12.08
C ARG A 93 12.64 11.89 11.31
N ARG A 94 11.90 11.15 10.46
CA ARG A 94 12.49 10.09 9.63
C ARG A 94 13.52 10.61 8.63
N GLY A 95 13.31 11.83 8.10
CA GLY A 95 14.27 12.49 7.24
C GLY A 95 15.57 12.83 7.96
N LEU A 96 15.49 13.41 9.17
CA LEU A 96 16.65 13.72 10.00
C LEU A 96 17.40 12.44 10.41
N ASP A 97 16.69 11.38 10.81
CA ASP A 97 17.31 10.10 11.15
C ASP A 97 18.09 9.49 9.97
N ARG A 98 17.56 9.59 8.74
CA ARG A 98 18.28 9.15 7.54
C ARG A 98 19.55 9.94 7.30
N ILE A 99 19.54 11.25 7.52
CA ILE A 99 20.74 12.10 7.38
C ILE A 99 21.83 11.63 8.33
N LEU A 100 21.50 11.42 9.59
CA LEU A 100 22.44 10.93 10.60
C LEU A 100 23.00 9.55 10.26
N LYS A 101 22.16 8.63 9.82
CA LYS A 101 22.57 7.29 9.37
C LYS A 101 23.50 7.34 8.15
N ASN A 102 23.16 8.16 7.17
CA ASN A 102 23.98 8.30 5.96
C ASN A 102 25.34 8.95 6.26
N ALA A 103 25.39 9.84 7.24
CA ALA A 103 26.64 10.46 7.72
C ALA A 103 27.48 9.52 8.60
N GLY A 104 27.03 8.30 8.89
CA GLY A 104 27.76 7.35 9.73
C GLY A 104 27.86 7.74 11.21
N VAL A 105 26.98 8.62 11.67
CA VAL A 105 26.92 9.04 13.08
C VAL A 105 26.39 7.87 13.89
N GLY A 106 27.15 7.23 14.72
CA GLY A 106 26.90 5.95 15.40
C GLY A 106 25.64 5.84 16.29
N PHE A 107 24.64 6.73 16.13
CA PHE A 107 23.37 6.71 16.85
C PHE A 107 22.18 7.03 15.91
N SER A 108 20.97 6.71 16.38
CA SER A 108 19.70 7.01 15.71
C SER A 108 18.79 7.80 16.65
N ILE A 109 18.14 8.87 16.15
CA ILE A 109 17.18 9.65 16.95
C ILE A 109 15.87 8.88 17.23
N THR A 110 15.76 7.65 16.71
CA THR A 110 14.64 6.74 17.02
C THR A 110 14.98 5.73 18.12
N SER A 111 16.24 5.69 18.59
CA SER A 111 16.70 4.80 19.66
C SER A 111 16.19 5.23 21.06
N SER A 112 16.37 4.35 22.05
CA SER A 112 16.01 4.60 23.46
C SER A 112 16.77 5.78 24.07
N SER A 113 17.98 6.09 23.60
CA SER A 113 18.78 7.23 24.04
C SER A 113 18.09 8.58 23.75
N PHE A 114 17.11 8.61 22.85
CA PHE A 114 16.30 9.79 22.52
C PHE A 114 14.87 9.69 23.08
N SER A 115 14.70 9.05 24.24
CA SER A 115 13.39 8.83 24.86
C SER A 115 12.68 10.13 25.25
N SER A 116 13.40 11.13 25.74
CA SER A 116 12.83 12.41 26.17
C SER A 116 12.29 13.22 24.97
N SER A 117 13.08 13.40 23.92
CA SER A 117 12.61 14.08 22.71
C SER A 117 11.49 13.28 22.00
N THR A 118 11.54 11.94 22.06
CA THR A 118 10.46 11.08 21.55
C THR A 118 9.16 11.28 22.34
N LYS A 119 9.24 11.48 23.67
CA LYS A 119 8.08 11.78 24.51
C LYS A 119 7.48 13.13 24.12
N LYS A 120 8.29 14.18 23.97
CA LYS A 120 7.85 15.51 23.52
C LYS A 120 7.19 15.47 22.13
N LEU A 121 7.76 14.72 21.21
CA LEU A 121 7.13 14.51 19.91
C LEU A 121 5.76 13.85 20.04
N LYS A 122 5.63 12.77 20.83
CA LYS A 122 4.34 12.09 21.03
C LYS A 122 3.28 13.01 21.62
N GLU A 123 3.65 13.84 22.61
CA GLU A 123 2.77 14.86 23.20
C GLU A 123 2.29 15.86 22.12
N LYS A 124 3.20 16.41 21.31
CA LYS A 124 2.86 17.33 20.22
C LYS A 124 1.95 16.67 19.18
N LEU A 125 2.25 15.43 18.78
CA LEU A 125 1.43 14.68 17.81
C LEU A 125 0.01 14.42 18.34
N TRP A 126 -0.13 14.15 19.63
CA TRP A 126 -1.43 13.98 20.27
C TRP A 126 -2.24 15.29 20.24
N VAL A 127 -1.62 16.42 20.59
CA VAL A 127 -2.26 17.74 20.52
C VAL A 127 -2.72 18.06 19.09
N LEU A 128 -1.84 17.87 18.09
CA LEU A 128 -2.18 18.08 16.69
C LEU A 128 -3.32 17.18 16.21
N SER A 129 -3.33 15.92 16.64
CA SER A 129 -4.41 14.99 16.29
C SER A 129 -5.74 15.42 16.89
N LYS A 130 -5.78 15.88 18.13
CA LYS A 130 -6.98 16.42 18.79
C LYS A 130 -7.49 17.70 18.10
N ALA A 131 -6.59 18.52 17.58
CA ALA A 131 -6.91 19.72 16.81
C ALA A 131 -7.33 19.43 15.34
N GLY A 132 -7.54 18.15 14.98
CA GLY A 132 -7.87 17.78 13.59
C GLY A 132 -6.70 17.87 12.60
N MET A 133 -5.48 18.15 13.09
CA MET A 133 -4.26 18.31 12.28
C MET A 133 -3.45 17.02 12.19
N SER A 134 -4.08 15.86 12.24
CA SER A 134 -3.39 14.57 12.15
C SER A 134 -2.65 14.39 10.82
N GLY A 135 -3.19 14.95 9.72
CA GLY A 135 -2.67 14.77 8.36
C GLY A 135 -2.75 13.31 7.87
N ALA A 136 -3.17 12.40 8.73
CA ALA A 136 -3.63 11.12 8.27
C ALA A 136 -4.87 11.41 7.42
N ARG A 137 -4.76 11.23 6.11
CA ARG A 137 -5.97 11.11 5.31
C ARG A 137 -6.72 9.94 5.94
N SER A 138 -7.81 10.24 6.66
CA SER A 138 -8.85 9.26 6.86
C SER A 138 -9.23 8.84 5.44
N ARG A 139 -8.65 7.76 4.97
CA ARG A 139 -9.19 7.08 3.81
C ARG A 139 -10.51 6.55 4.32
N ASN A 140 -11.58 7.26 4.04
CA ASN A 140 -12.89 6.66 4.10
C ASN A 140 -12.82 5.50 3.10
N ILE A 141 -12.51 4.32 3.63
CA ILE A 141 -12.50 3.11 2.83
C ILE A 141 -13.96 2.87 2.50
N VAL A 142 -14.27 3.00 1.22
CA VAL A 142 -15.59 2.67 0.70
C VAL A 142 -15.58 1.17 0.38
N TYR A 143 -16.55 0.45 0.89
CA TYR A 143 -16.70 -0.98 0.65
C TYR A 143 -17.86 -1.20 -0.31
N PHE A 144 -17.74 -2.21 -1.17
CA PHE A 144 -18.87 -2.69 -1.95
C PHE A 144 -19.88 -3.37 -1.02
N SER A 145 -21.16 -3.08 -1.23
CA SER A 145 -22.26 -3.81 -0.62
C SER A 145 -22.51 -5.14 -1.38
N LEU A 146 -23.33 -6.00 -0.81
CA LEU A 146 -23.77 -7.23 -1.49
C LEU A 146 -24.59 -6.92 -2.75
N SER A 147 -25.42 -5.85 -2.69
CA SER A 147 -26.20 -5.40 -3.85
C SER A 147 -25.32 -4.84 -4.97
N ASP A 148 -24.24 -4.08 -4.64
CA ASP A 148 -23.29 -3.60 -5.65
C ASP A 148 -22.60 -4.78 -6.34
N GLU A 149 -22.23 -5.80 -5.57
CA GLU A 149 -21.62 -7.01 -6.12
C GLU A 149 -22.59 -7.75 -7.04
N GLU A 150 -23.84 -7.89 -6.64
CA GLU A 150 -24.87 -8.55 -7.44
C GLU A 150 -25.14 -7.78 -8.74
N GLU A 151 -25.18 -6.46 -8.68
CA GLU A 151 -25.30 -5.61 -9.87
C GLU A 151 -24.10 -5.76 -10.82
N MET A 152 -22.88 -5.90 -10.29
CA MET A 152 -21.69 -6.19 -11.13
C MET A 152 -21.82 -7.51 -11.89
N TRP A 153 -22.42 -8.54 -11.28
CA TRP A 153 -22.67 -9.83 -11.94
C TRP A 153 -23.75 -9.70 -12.99
N GLN A 154 -24.87 -9.05 -12.68
CA GLN A 154 -26.00 -8.86 -13.59
C GLN A 154 -25.61 -7.99 -14.79
N ALA A 155 -24.78 -6.97 -14.58
CA ALA A 155 -24.27 -6.08 -15.62
C ALA A 155 -23.15 -6.71 -16.48
N GLY A 156 -22.77 -7.99 -16.25
CA GLY A 156 -21.69 -8.65 -16.98
C GLY A 156 -20.31 -8.03 -16.75
N CYS A 157 -20.11 -7.32 -15.62
CA CYS A 157 -18.83 -6.73 -15.27
C CYS A 157 -17.87 -7.76 -14.67
N LEU A 158 -18.41 -8.81 -14.10
CA LEU A 158 -17.73 -9.98 -13.53
C LEU A 158 -18.19 -11.24 -14.26
N GLY A 159 -17.36 -12.27 -14.29
CA GLY A 159 -17.63 -13.54 -14.96
C GLY A 159 -16.45 -14.05 -15.77
N ASP A 160 -16.75 -14.90 -16.72
CA ASP A 160 -15.80 -15.53 -17.64
C ASP A 160 -16.20 -15.38 -19.12
N ASP A 161 -17.04 -14.40 -19.42
CA ASP A 161 -17.53 -14.15 -20.78
C ASP A 161 -16.50 -13.43 -21.67
N SER A 162 -15.46 -12.83 -21.07
CA SER A 162 -14.37 -12.18 -21.80
C SER A 162 -13.08 -12.15 -20.97
N PRO A 163 -11.91 -11.93 -21.62
CA PRO A 163 -10.63 -11.84 -20.92
C PRO A 163 -10.61 -10.80 -19.81
N ILE A 164 -11.23 -9.63 -20.02
CA ILE A 164 -11.23 -8.54 -19.05
C ILE A 164 -12.21 -8.79 -17.90
N THR A 165 -13.35 -9.45 -18.15
CA THR A 165 -14.30 -9.79 -17.08
C THR A 165 -13.72 -10.87 -16.18
N LEU A 166 -13.08 -11.91 -16.74
CA LEU A 166 -12.40 -12.95 -15.97
C LEU A 166 -11.25 -12.36 -15.12
N LEU A 167 -10.42 -11.51 -15.72
CA LEU A 167 -9.34 -10.83 -15.03
C LEU A 167 -9.86 -9.97 -13.86
N SER A 168 -10.93 -9.20 -14.10
CA SER A 168 -11.55 -8.36 -13.06
C SER A 168 -12.09 -9.20 -11.91
N THR A 169 -12.69 -10.34 -12.22
CA THR A 169 -13.22 -11.29 -11.23
C THR A 169 -12.10 -11.94 -10.43
N VAL A 170 -10.99 -12.32 -11.07
CA VAL A 170 -9.81 -12.85 -10.36
C VAL A 170 -9.20 -11.81 -9.43
N VAL A 171 -9.09 -10.55 -9.85
CA VAL A 171 -8.64 -9.44 -8.99
C VAL A 171 -9.57 -9.28 -7.77
N LYS A 172 -10.90 -9.32 -7.99
CA LYS A 172 -11.89 -9.30 -6.91
C LYS A 172 -11.67 -10.45 -5.93
N TYR A 173 -11.57 -11.67 -6.41
CA TYR A 173 -11.43 -12.84 -5.55
C TYR A 173 -10.08 -12.88 -4.82
N ASN A 174 -8.99 -12.49 -5.45
CA ASN A 174 -7.70 -12.37 -4.78
C ASN A 174 -7.75 -11.29 -3.68
N SER A 175 -8.45 -10.18 -3.90
CA SER A 175 -8.67 -9.17 -2.87
C SER A 175 -9.53 -9.70 -1.72
N GLN A 176 -10.59 -10.42 -2.04
CA GLN A 176 -11.60 -10.91 -1.11
C GLN A 176 -11.10 -12.10 -0.29
N TYR A 177 -10.62 -13.15 -0.94
CA TYR A 177 -10.24 -14.41 -0.30
C TYR A 177 -8.76 -14.45 0.10
N LEU A 178 -7.84 -13.95 -0.72
CA LEU A 178 -6.41 -13.92 -0.40
C LEU A 178 -5.99 -12.64 0.34
N ASN A 179 -6.97 -11.80 0.73
CA ASN A 179 -6.79 -10.58 1.52
C ASN A 179 -5.74 -9.61 0.95
N MET A 180 -5.65 -9.53 -0.38
CA MET A 180 -4.74 -8.63 -1.08
C MET A 180 -5.34 -7.23 -1.15
N ARG A 181 -4.76 -6.28 -0.42
CA ARG A 181 -5.37 -4.96 -0.15
C ARG A 181 -4.74 -3.81 -0.89
N THR A 182 -3.53 -3.99 -1.40
CA THR A 182 -2.74 -2.91 -1.99
C THR A 182 -2.40 -3.20 -3.45
N LEU A 183 -2.23 -2.13 -4.23
CA LEU A 183 -1.74 -2.25 -5.60
C LEU A 183 -0.40 -3.00 -5.68
N GLN A 184 0.48 -2.78 -4.69
CA GLN A 184 1.80 -3.40 -4.67
C GLN A 184 1.71 -4.92 -4.49
N GLU A 185 0.85 -5.40 -3.56
CA GLU A 185 0.62 -6.84 -3.38
C GLU A 185 0.13 -7.51 -4.65
N HIS A 186 -0.82 -6.88 -5.35
CA HIS A 186 -1.29 -7.38 -6.64
C HIS A 186 -0.21 -7.30 -7.73
N ALA A 187 0.53 -6.19 -7.79
CA ALA A 187 1.55 -5.99 -8.81
C ALA A 187 2.74 -6.95 -8.67
N ASP A 188 3.12 -7.27 -7.44
CA ASP A 188 4.27 -8.15 -7.15
C ASP A 188 3.91 -9.64 -7.19
N LEU A 189 2.61 -9.98 -7.30
CA LEU A 189 2.16 -11.36 -7.33
C LEU A 189 2.72 -12.09 -8.54
N MET A 190 3.35 -13.24 -8.30
CA MET A 190 3.86 -14.15 -9.31
C MET A 190 2.95 -15.38 -9.45
N TYR A 191 3.06 -16.07 -10.57
CA TYR A 191 2.28 -17.28 -10.83
C TYR A 191 2.50 -18.36 -9.75
N GLY A 192 3.74 -18.58 -9.34
CA GLY A 192 4.10 -19.55 -8.30
C GLY A 192 3.75 -19.12 -6.87
N ASP A 193 3.21 -17.91 -6.66
CA ASP A 193 2.75 -17.48 -5.34
C ASP A 193 1.34 -18.00 -4.99
N ILE A 194 0.62 -18.57 -5.97
CA ILE A 194 -0.68 -19.21 -5.78
C ILE A 194 -0.57 -20.67 -6.20
N GLU A 195 -0.81 -21.56 -5.26
CA GLU A 195 -0.71 -23.00 -5.45
C GLU A 195 -2.06 -23.68 -5.31
N LEU A 196 -2.26 -24.73 -6.11
CA LEU A 196 -3.38 -25.65 -5.98
C LEU A 196 -2.98 -26.77 -5.00
N LEU A 197 -3.63 -26.81 -3.87
CA LEU A 197 -3.38 -27.72 -2.76
C LEU A 197 -4.62 -28.59 -2.47
N LYS A 198 -4.46 -29.59 -1.63
CA LYS A 198 -5.56 -30.41 -1.10
C LYS A 198 -5.56 -30.35 0.43
N ASP A 199 -6.73 -30.29 1.02
CA ASP A 199 -6.90 -30.34 2.47
C ASP A 199 -6.90 -31.78 3.00
N SER A 200 -7.14 -31.95 4.30
CA SER A 200 -7.21 -33.24 4.98
C SER A 200 -8.35 -34.16 4.47
N GLN A 201 -9.36 -33.59 3.83
CA GLN A 201 -10.48 -34.30 3.22
C GLN A 201 -10.30 -34.51 1.72
N ASN A 202 -9.06 -34.30 1.20
CA ASN A 202 -8.70 -34.38 -0.22
C ASN A 202 -9.46 -33.36 -1.11
N GLN A 203 -10.04 -32.29 -0.53
CA GLN A 203 -10.71 -31.23 -1.28
C GLN A 203 -9.68 -30.25 -1.86
N PRO A 204 -9.72 -29.95 -3.17
CA PRO A 204 -8.78 -29.04 -3.78
C PRO A 204 -9.13 -27.59 -3.43
N TYR A 205 -8.09 -26.78 -3.17
CA TYR A 205 -8.21 -25.34 -2.95
C TYR A 205 -6.98 -24.60 -3.44
N PHE A 206 -7.15 -23.33 -3.78
CA PHE A 206 -6.04 -22.42 -4.03
C PHE A 206 -5.67 -21.65 -2.77
N ALA A 207 -4.37 -21.46 -2.55
CA ALA A 207 -3.84 -20.64 -1.47
C ALA A 207 -2.54 -19.95 -1.88
N ARG A 208 -2.18 -18.88 -1.15
CA ARG A 208 -0.87 -18.25 -1.34
C ARG A 208 0.21 -19.05 -0.62
N THR A 209 1.33 -19.27 -1.29
CA THR A 209 2.50 -20.01 -0.78
C THR A 209 3.07 -19.41 0.51
N ASP A 210 3.09 -18.08 0.63
CA ASP A 210 3.57 -17.36 1.83
C ASP A 210 2.62 -17.54 3.03
N SER A 211 1.32 -17.70 2.79
CA SER A 211 0.32 -17.98 3.83
C SER A 211 0.54 -19.38 4.44
N VAL A 212 0.71 -20.38 3.60
CA VAL A 212 0.94 -21.76 4.01
C VAL A 212 2.22 -21.88 4.84
N LYS A 213 3.30 -21.20 4.46
CA LYS A 213 4.56 -21.17 5.20
C LYS A 213 4.45 -20.49 6.57
N ARG A 214 3.54 -19.54 6.74
CA ARG A 214 3.30 -18.86 8.03
C ARG A 214 2.44 -19.68 8.98
N GLU A 215 1.45 -20.40 8.48
CA GLU A 215 0.63 -21.32 9.30
C GLU A 215 1.49 -22.41 9.96
N SER A 216 2.52 -22.91 9.28
CA SER A 216 3.44 -23.90 9.82
C SER A 216 4.40 -23.37 10.90
N ARG A 217 4.56 -22.05 11.05
CA ARG A 217 5.49 -21.41 11.99
C ARG A 217 4.83 -20.76 13.21
N SER A 218 3.55 -20.54 13.20
CA SER A 218 2.83 -19.83 14.24
C SER A 218 1.61 -20.61 14.68
N GLY A 219 1.66 -21.17 15.89
CA GLY A 219 0.51 -21.74 16.58
C GLY A 219 -0.55 -20.69 17.01
N SER A 220 -0.57 -19.51 16.38
CA SER A 220 -1.51 -18.43 16.63
C SER A 220 -2.56 -18.37 15.53
N SER A 221 -3.71 -18.88 15.82
CA SER A 221 -4.97 -18.88 15.08
C SER A 221 -5.54 -17.49 14.81
N ARG A 222 -4.86 -16.64 14.07
CA ARG A 222 -5.39 -15.29 13.84
C ARG A 222 -5.42 -14.83 12.41
N VAL A 223 -5.73 -15.51 11.49
CA VAL A 223 -6.17 -15.05 10.16
C VAL A 223 -6.20 -16.27 9.25
N CYS A 224 -7.37 -16.87 9.06
CA CYS A 224 -7.63 -17.75 7.93
C CYS A 224 -7.44 -16.93 6.66
N HIS A 225 -6.22 -16.74 6.20
CA HIS A 225 -5.93 -16.17 4.91
C HIS A 225 -6.17 -17.25 3.87
N GLY A 226 -7.35 -17.16 3.34
CA GLY A 226 -7.53 -17.27 1.97
C GLY A 226 -7.27 -18.63 1.37
N LYS A 227 -8.06 -19.62 1.73
CA LYS A 227 -8.25 -20.80 0.91
C LYS A 227 -9.43 -20.55 -0.03
N ILE A 228 -9.25 -20.75 -1.31
CA ILE A 228 -10.31 -20.62 -2.33
C ILE A 228 -10.75 -22.04 -2.69
N TYR A 229 -11.87 -22.44 -2.12
CA TYR A 229 -12.53 -23.72 -2.42
C TYR A 229 -13.57 -23.58 -3.52
N HIS A 230 -14.04 -24.73 -4.01
CA HIS A 230 -15.25 -24.77 -4.81
C HIS A 230 -16.45 -24.23 -4.01
N GLU A 231 -17.15 -23.29 -4.60
CA GLU A 231 -18.38 -22.74 -4.06
C GLU A 231 -19.43 -22.70 -5.18
N HIS A 232 -20.28 -23.72 -5.23
CA HIS A 232 -21.25 -23.89 -6.30
C HIS A 232 -22.66 -23.43 -5.93
N SER A 233 -22.87 -22.83 -4.75
CA SER A 233 -24.16 -22.32 -4.30
C SER A 233 -24.82 -21.32 -5.29
N ARG A 234 -23.96 -20.60 -6.04
CA ARG A 234 -24.36 -19.65 -7.10
C ARG A 234 -24.00 -20.16 -8.51
N GLY A 235 -23.71 -21.45 -8.67
CA GLY A 235 -23.31 -22.07 -9.92
C GLY A 235 -21.81 -21.91 -10.24
N HIS A 236 -21.37 -22.63 -11.28
CA HIS A 236 -19.96 -22.62 -11.71
C HIS A 236 -19.48 -21.27 -12.23
N LYS A 237 -20.37 -20.46 -12.82
CA LYS A 237 -20.05 -19.14 -13.39
C LYS A 237 -19.64 -18.10 -12.34
N GLN A 238 -19.98 -18.31 -11.08
CA GLN A 238 -19.59 -17.43 -9.96
C GLN A 238 -18.66 -18.13 -8.95
N CYS A 239 -18.30 -19.39 -9.20
CA CYS A 239 -17.41 -20.14 -8.32
C CYS A 239 -15.98 -19.56 -8.33
N PRO A 240 -15.44 -19.11 -7.19
CA PRO A 240 -14.11 -18.50 -7.14
C PRO A 240 -12.99 -19.46 -7.54
N TYR A 241 -13.12 -20.74 -7.18
CA TYR A 241 -12.18 -21.79 -7.60
C TYR A 241 -12.22 -21.99 -9.12
N CYS A 242 -13.41 -22.18 -9.70
CA CYS A 242 -13.54 -22.45 -11.13
C CYS A 242 -13.01 -21.30 -11.99
N LEU A 243 -13.28 -20.04 -11.61
CA LEU A 243 -12.82 -18.88 -12.35
C LEU A 243 -11.32 -18.66 -12.21
N LEU A 244 -10.75 -18.89 -11.02
CA LEU A 244 -9.31 -18.85 -10.83
C LEU A 244 -8.62 -19.97 -11.61
N TYR A 245 -9.18 -21.18 -11.63
CA TYR A 245 -8.68 -22.30 -12.43
C TYR A 245 -8.65 -21.97 -13.93
N LYS A 246 -9.76 -21.39 -14.47
CA LYS A 246 -9.82 -20.96 -15.86
C LYS A 246 -8.72 -19.93 -16.19
N TYR A 247 -8.53 -18.95 -15.31
CA TYR A 247 -7.51 -17.94 -15.48
C TYR A 247 -6.09 -18.52 -15.49
N MET A 248 -5.79 -19.42 -14.54
CA MET A 248 -4.43 -19.96 -14.36
C MET A 248 -4.07 -21.06 -15.37
N TYR A 249 -5.02 -21.91 -15.74
CA TYR A 249 -4.70 -23.14 -16.50
C TYR A 249 -5.35 -23.24 -17.88
N ILE A 250 -6.46 -22.56 -18.14
CA ILE A 250 -7.17 -22.68 -19.43
C ILE A 250 -6.79 -21.55 -20.37
N HIS A 251 -6.89 -20.31 -19.93
CA HIS A 251 -6.77 -19.15 -20.81
C HIS A 251 -5.39 -18.46 -20.74
N ARG A 252 -4.51 -18.96 -19.92
CA ARG A 252 -3.14 -18.43 -19.75
C ARG A 252 -2.20 -19.02 -20.81
N PRO A 253 -1.28 -18.22 -21.41
CA PRO A 253 -0.26 -18.77 -22.30
C PRO A 253 0.66 -19.72 -21.54
N PRO A 254 1.00 -20.90 -22.10
CA PRO A 254 1.85 -21.90 -21.45
C PRO A 254 3.23 -21.35 -21.04
N THR A 255 3.80 -20.45 -21.84
CA THR A 255 5.09 -19.75 -21.56
C THR A 255 5.07 -18.92 -20.28
N GLN A 256 3.90 -18.57 -19.79
CA GLN A 256 3.71 -17.75 -18.58
C GLN A 256 3.25 -18.58 -17.35
N MET A 257 3.38 -19.90 -17.39
CA MET A 257 3.06 -20.81 -16.28
C MET A 257 4.28 -21.15 -15.39
N GLU A 258 5.38 -20.45 -15.55
CA GLU A 258 6.55 -20.58 -14.69
C GLU A 258 6.35 -19.83 -13.36
N ALA A 259 6.96 -20.35 -12.27
CA ALA A 259 6.80 -19.77 -10.93
C ALA A 259 7.12 -18.27 -10.83
N LYS A 260 8.09 -17.81 -11.62
CA LYS A 260 8.53 -16.40 -11.66
C LYS A 260 7.79 -15.55 -12.69
N SER A 261 6.84 -16.12 -13.42
CA SER A 261 6.00 -15.35 -14.36
C SER A 261 5.07 -14.41 -13.61
N PRO A 262 4.79 -13.21 -14.13
CA PRO A 262 3.85 -12.29 -13.49
C PRO A 262 2.46 -12.91 -13.41
N PHE A 263 1.77 -12.76 -12.30
CA PHE A 263 0.43 -13.33 -12.15
C PHE A 263 -0.58 -12.67 -13.07
N TYR A 264 -0.70 -11.33 -13.03
CA TYR A 264 -1.63 -10.61 -13.89
C TYR A 264 -1.01 -10.29 -15.24
N LEU A 265 -1.64 -10.80 -16.29
CA LEU A 265 -1.25 -10.58 -17.69
C LEU A 265 -2.20 -9.62 -18.40
N THR A 266 -1.71 -9.01 -19.46
CA THR A 266 -2.53 -8.13 -20.33
C THR A 266 -3.60 -8.95 -21.06
N ALA A 267 -4.86 -8.52 -20.95
CA ALA A 267 -5.97 -9.17 -21.64
C ALA A 267 -5.94 -8.84 -23.14
N ARG A 268 -6.12 -9.85 -23.99
CA ARG A 268 -6.28 -9.67 -25.44
C ARG A 268 -7.64 -9.03 -25.74
N LYS A 269 -7.69 -8.19 -26.77
CA LYS A 269 -8.92 -7.49 -27.15
C LYS A 269 -9.92 -8.37 -27.92
N GLU A 270 -9.43 -9.37 -28.65
CA GLU A 270 -10.20 -10.16 -29.62
C GLU A 270 -10.28 -11.66 -29.28
N ALA A 271 -10.08 -12.02 -28.03
CA ALA A 271 -10.17 -13.43 -27.63
C ALA A 271 -11.63 -13.79 -27.33
N THR A 272 -12.30 -14.45 -28.27
CA THR A 272 -13.72 -14.83 -28.18
C THR A 272 -13.96 -16.34 -28.05
N ASP A 273 -12.97 -17.19 -28.39
CA ASP A 273 -13.13 -18.64 -28.36
C ASP A 273 -12.86 -19.22 -26.97
N MET A 274 -13.74 -20.07 -26.48
CA MET A 274 -13.69 -20.69 -25.15
C MET A 274 -12.43 -21.53 -24.89
N GLY A 275 -11.75 -22.00 -25.95
CA GLY A 275 -10.51 -22.79 -25.85
C GLY A 275 -9.23 -22.00 -26.14
N SER A 276 -9.31 -20.70 -26.43
CA SER A 276 -8.15 -19.91 -26.84
C SER A 276 -7.40 -19.30 -25.67
N VAL A 277 -6.13 -18.95 -25.89
CA VAL A 277 -5.33 -18.15 -24.97
C VAL A 277 -5.86 -16.71 -24.99
N TRP A 278 -6.31 -16.24 -23.84
CA TRP A 278 -6.94 -14.93 -23.67
C TRP A 278 -5.99 -13.82 -23.24
N TYR A 279 -4.80 -14.15 -22.85
CA TYR A 279 -3.85 -13.21 -22.30
C TYR A 279 -2.58 -13.16 -23.14
N GLU A 280 -1.94 -11.99 -23.13
CA GLU A 280 -0.62 -11.78 -23.73
C GLU A 280 0.47 -12.31 -22.79
N GLU A 281 1.67 -12.53 -23.33
CA GLU A 281 2.84 -12.91 -22.52
C GLU A 281 3.43 -11.75 -21.73
N GLN A 282 2.72 -10.63 -21.65
CA GLN A 282 3.16 -9.40 -21.04
C GLN A 282 2.43 -9.16 -19.72
N ARG A 283 3.21 -8.75 -18.70
CA ARG A 283 2.68 -8.27 -17.41
C ARG A 283 1.70 -7.12 -17.63
N MET A 284 0.58 -7.17 -16.95
CA MET A 284 -0.37 -6.06 -16.92
C MET A 284 0.26 -4.79 -16.34
N GLY A 285 0.09 -3.66 -17.03
CA GLY A 285 0.60 -2.38 -16.57
C GLY A 285 -0.04 -1.91 -15.26
N LEU A 286 0.75 -1.28 -14.37
CA LEU A 286 0.29 -0.78 -13.07
C LEU A 286 -0.91 0.17 -13.15
N ARG A 287 -0.97 0.98 -14.21
CA ARG A 287 -2.10 1.91 -14.43
C ARG A 287 -3.39 1.14 -14.71
N SER A 288 -3.32 0.12 -15.54
CA SER A 288 -4.47 -0.74 -15.88
C SER A 288 -4.94 -1.53 -14.68
N LEU A 289 -4.01 -2.15 -13.94
CA LEU A 289 -4.31 -2.90 -12.72
C LEU A 289 -4.97 -2.01 -11.66
N ARG A 290 -4.45 -0.79 -11.43
CA ARG A 290 -5.05 0.20 -10.51
C ARG A 290 -6.46 0.59 -10.93
N GLY A 291 -6.72 0.65 -12.24
CA GLY A 291 -8.00 1.07 -12.81
C GLY A 291 -9.12 0.04 -12.68
N ILE A 292 -8.83 -1.25 -12.43
CA ILE A 292 -9.85 -2.32 -12.44
C ILE A 292 -10.97 -2.01 -11.46
N VAL A 293 -10.67 -1.77 -10.19
CA VAL A 293 -11.68 -1.58 -9.14
C VAL A 293 -12.50 -0.30 -9.35
N PRO A 294 -11.90 0.88 -9.61
CA PRO A 294 -12.67 2.07 -9.96
C PRO A 294 -13.53 1.92 -11.21
N ASN A 295 -13.06 1.15 -12.20
CA ASN A 295 -13.83 0.89 -13.42
C ASN A 295 -15.05 0.00 -13.15
N LEU A 296 -14.94 -1.01 -12.29
CA LEU A 296 -16.07 -1.81 -11.84
C LEU A 296 -17.12 -0.92 -11.16
N ALA A 297 -16.71 -0.08 -10.20
CA ALA A 297 -17.61 0.86 -9.53
C ALA A 297 -18.31 1.80 -10.53
N ARG A 298 -17.58 2.29 -11.55
CA ARG A 298 -18.14 3.18 -12.59
C ARG A 298 -19.16 2.47 -13.48
N LYS A 299 -18.93 1.21 -13.82
CA LYS A 299 -19.85 0.43 -14.65
C LYS A 299 -21.21 0.20 -13.98
N VAL A 300 -21.23 0.07 -12.65
CA VAL A 300 -22.45 -0.03 -11.86
C VAL A 300 -22.87 1.34 -11.26
N LYS A 301 -22.40 2.42 -11.86
CA LYS A 301 -22.80 3.82 -11.60
C LYS A 301 -22.71 4.25 -10.13
N LEU A 302 -21.76 3.70 -9.37
CA LEU A 302 -21.52 4.15 -7.99
C LEU A 302 -20.89 5.55 -7.97
N GLU A 303 -21.24 6.32 -6.96
CA GLU A 303 -20.63 7.64 -6.75
C GLU A 303 -19.17 7.51 -6.27
N ASN A 304 -18.39 8.55 -6.57
CA ASN A 304 -16.99 8.64 -6.12
C ASN A 304 -16.15 7.39 -6.42
N CYS A 305 -16.26 6.86 -7.64
CA CYS A 305 -15.62 5.62 -8.10
C CYS A 305 -14.12 5.54 -7.77
N GLU A 306 -13.41 6.67 -7.74
CA GLU A 306 -11.97 6.76 -7.42
C GLU A 306 -11.64 6.32 -5.98
N ASN A 307 -12.63 6.31 -5.08
CA ASN A 307 -12.43 5.91 -3.69
C ASN A 307 -12.46 4.39 -3.51
N PHE A 308 -12.96 3.66 -4.51
CA PHE A 308 -12.95 2.21 -4.50
C PHE A 308 -11.57 1.67 -4.85
N THR A 309 -11.09 0.74 -4.04
CA THR A 309 -9.77 0.12 -4.17
C THR A 309 -9.86 -1.38 -3.87
N PHE A 310 -8.76 -2.12 -3.95
CA PHE A 310 -8.75 -3.55 -3.63
C PHE A 310 -9.32 -3.87 -2.24
N VAL A 311 -9.12 -2.98 -1.25
CA VAL A 311 -9.72 -3.12 0.09
C VAL A 311 -11.23 -3.12 0.06
N SER A 312 -11.85 -2.50 -0.95
CA SER A 312 -13.31 -2.37 -1.05
C SER A 312 -14.04 -3.72 -1.12
N PHE A 313 -13.36 -4.78 -1.54
CA PHE A 313 -13.91 -6.15 -1.57
C PHE A 313 -13.76 -6.91 -0.25
N THR A 314 -12.94 -6.47 0.69
CA THR A 314 -12.58 -7.28 1.88
C THR A 314 -13.67 -7.39 2.95
N GLN A 315 -14.69 -6.55 2.93
CA GLN A 315 -15.78 -6.60 3.90
C GLN A 315 -16.81 -7.70 3.59
N VAL A 316 -16.96 -8.05 2.31
CA VAL A 316 -17.89 -9.10 1.87
C VAL A 316 -17.50 -10.46 2.45
N SER A 317 -16.19 -10.75 2.51
CA SER A 317 -15.68 -12.01 3.06
C SER A 317 -15.87 -12.15 4.58
N ARG A 318 -15.89 -11.05 5.35
CA ARG A 318 -16.12 -11.11 6.80
C ARG A 318 -17.53 -11.53 7.17
N ARG A 319 -18.52 -11.24 6.33
CA ARG A 319 -19.92 -11.64 6.55
C ARG A 319 -20.21 -13.06 6.10
N LEU A 320 -19.50 -13.56 5.08
CA LEU A 320 -19.63 -14.94 4.62
C LEU A 320 -18.84 -15.93 5.50
N GLY A 321 -17.66 -15.52 6.01
CA GLY A 321 -16.81 -16.35 6.87
C GLY A 321 -17.35 -16.61 8.28
N SER A 322 -18.33 -15.82 8.75
CA SER A 322 -18.98 -16.08 10.04
C SER A 322 -19.97 -17.26 10.02
N TYR A 323 -20.31 -17.78 8.85
CA TYR A 323 -21.19 -18.95 8.70
C TYR A 323 -20.45 -20.26 8.46
N SER A 324 -19.13 -20.25 8.22
CA SER A 324 -18.36 -21.44 7.86
C SER A 324 -17.39 -21.95 8.94
N CYS A 325 -17.34 -21.32 10.13
CA CYS A 325 -16.48 -21.78 11.23
C CYS A 325 -17.21 -22.48 12.37
N CYS A 326 -18.49 -22.85 12.19
CA CYS A 326 -19.27 -23.61 13.18
C CYS A 326 -19.96 -24.79 12.49
N GLN A 327 -19.22 -25.73 12.00
CA GLN A 327 -19.62 -27.16 11.88
C GLN A 327 -18.37 -28.03 11.85
#